data_d8f6d02bc9d26d7c4334cd5168f142dd
#
_entry.id   d8f6d02bc9d26d7c4334cd5168f142dd
#
_cell.length_a   1.000
_cell.length_b   1.000
_cell.length_c   1.000
_cell.angle_alpha   90.00
_cell.angle_beta   90.00
_cell.angle_gamma   90.00
#
_symmetry.space_group_name_H-M   'P 1'
#
loop_
_entity.id
_entity.type
_entity.pdbx_description
1 polymer ?
#
loop_
_entity_poly.entity_id
_entity_poly.type
_entity_poly.pdbx_seq_one_letter_code
_entity_poly.pdbx_strand_id
1 'polypeptide(L)'
;MTRIEVYSKDWCPYCDRAKALLDARGLVYETIDVTDDPASEREMRQRARRRTVPQIFIDGAHVGGYDDLVTFDARGNLAALTGQVGPEQTNRDRTVSHHRLLIIGSGPAGYTAALYAARANLKPTLVAGLEQGGQLLTTTDVRQRPGGDVR
;
A
#
# COMPACT_ATOMS: atom_id res chain seq x y z
N MET A 1 -4.11 5.58 26.03
CA MET A 1 -3.07 4.78 25.36
C MET A 1 -3.73 4.08 24.19
N THR A 2 -3.27 4.29 22.99
CA THR A 2 -3.78 3.61 21.79
C THR A 2 -3.44 2.13 21.83
N ARG A 3 -4.43 1.26 21.63
CA ARG A 3 -4.24 -0.19 21.57
C ARG A 3 -4.22 -0.64 20.13
N ILE A 4 -3.11 -1.26 19.71
CA ILE A 4 -2.95 -1.81 18.37
C ILE A 4 -2.90 -3.32 18.48
N GLU A 5 -3.77 -4.01 17.77
CA GLU A 5 -3.85 -5.47 17.70
C GLU A 5 -3.52 -5.91 16.28
N VAL A 6 -2.60 -6.86 16.15
CA VAL A 6 -2.17 -7.44 14.86
C VAL A 6 -2.42 -8.94 14.90
N TYR A 7 -3.43 -9.39 14.19
CA TYR A 7 -3.65 -10.81 13.96
C TYR A 7 -2.68 -11.31 12.89
N SER A 8 -1.89 -12.32 13.24
CA SER A 8 -0.75 -12.80 12.46
C SER A 8 -0.75 -14.32 12.40
N LYS A 9 -0.08 -14.87 11.37
CA LYS A 9 0.26 -16.31 11.29
C LYS A 9 1.77 -16.46 11.16
N ASP A 10 2.28 -17.62 11.55
CA ASP A 10 3.64 -18.02 11.23
C ASP A 10 3.86 -18.03 9.72
N TRP A 11 5.11 -17.75 9.29
CA TRP A 11 5.53 -17.73 7.88
C TRP A 11 4.73 -16.78 6.99
N CYS A 12 4.27 -15.66 7.54
CA CYS A 12 3.50 -14.66 6.81
C CYS A 12 4.37 -13.42 6.49
N PRO A 13 4.93 -13.28 5.28
CA PRO A 13 5.77 -12.13 4.93
C PRO A 13 5.07 -10.78 5.03
N TYR A 14 3.76 -10.74 4.78
CA TYR A 14 2.97 -9.51 4.92
C TYR A 14 2.75 -9.14 6.38
N CYS A 15 2.68 -10.13 7.28
CA CYS A 15 2.59 -9.90 8.71
C CYS A 15 3.89 -9.28 9.23
N ASP A 16 5.04 -9.79 8.78
CA ASP A 16 6.35 -9.26 9.15
C ASP A 16 6.54 -7.83 8.66
N ARG A 17 6.11 -7.54 7.42
CA ARG A 17 6.13 -6.17 6.87
C ARG A 17 5.23 -5.22 7.65
N ALA A 18 4.05 -5.67 8.07
CA ALA A 18 3.14 -4.85 8.88
C ALA A 18 3.75 -4.54 10.25
N LYS A 19 4.34 -5.53 10.92
CA LYS A 19 5.04 -5.36 12.20
C LYS A 19 6.23 -4.41 12.03
N ALA A 20 7.07 -4.61 11.01
CA ALA A 20 8.21 -3.74 10.73
C ALA A 20 7.80 -2.28 10.49
N LEU A 21 6.66 -2.04 9.84
CA LEU A 21 6.14 -0.69 9.65
C LEU A 21 5.72 -0.05 10.97
N LEU A 22 5.04 -0.79 11.85
CA LEU A 22 4.65 -0.32 13.18
C LEU A 22 5.87 -0.04 14.06
N ASP A 23 6.88 -0.93 14.03
CA ASP A 23 8.16 -0.76 14.72
C ASP A 23 8.91 0.48 14.25
N ALA A 24 8.96 0.71 12.93
CA ALA A 24 9.59 1.89 12.33
C ALA A 24 8.91 3.21 12.77
N ARG A 25 7.65 3.15 13.17
CA ARG A 25 6.89 4.28 13.73
C ARG A 25 6.97 4.36 15.25
N GLY A 26 7.68 3.44 15.91
CA GLY A 26 7.80 3.37 17.37
C GLY A 26 6.47 3.07 18.07
N LEU A 27 5.56 2.38 17.39
CA LEU A 27 4.24 2.02 17.92
C LEU A 27 4.32 0.67 18.63
N VAL A 28 3.73 0.61 19.84
CA VAL A 28 3.57 -0.64 20.57
C VAL A 28 2.30 -1.32 20.14
N TYR A 29 2.38 -2.59 19.83
CA TYR A 29 1.24 -3.41 19.39
C TYR A 29 1.24 -4.79 20.03
N GLU A 30 0.07 -5.39 20.11
CA GLU A 30 -0.14 -6.75 20.57
C GLU A 30 -0.25 -7.67 19.33
N THR A 31 0.55 -8.73 19.29
CA THR A 31 0.44 -9.74 18.24
C THR A 31 -0.44 -10.89 18.73
N ILE A 32 -1.48 -11.19 17.97
CA ILE A 32 -2.40 -12.31 18.22
C ILE A 32 -2.12 -13.35 17.14
N ASP A 33 -1.49 -14.45 17.57
CA ASP A 33 -1.21 -15.56 16.65
C ASP A 33 -2.49 -16.38 16.42
N VAL A 34 -2.80 -16.58 15.14
CA VAL A 34 -3.97 -17.38 14.73
C VAL A 34 -3.56 -18.63 13.93
N THR A 35 -2.29 -19.05 14.03
CA THR A 35 -1.77 -20.21 13.30
C THR A 35 -2.45 -21.48 13.77
N ASP A 36 -2.44 -21.74 15.09
CA ASP A 36 -2.98 -22.93 15.71
C ASP A 36 -4.11 -22.63 16.73
N ASP A 37 -4.64 -21.40 16.68
CA ASP A 37 -5.74 -20.97 17.55
C ASP A 37 -7.04 -20.70 16.74
N PRO A 38 -7.90 -21.72 16.63
CA PRO A 38 -9.19 -21.58 15.93
C PRO A 38 -10.16 -20.58 16.59
N ALA A 39 -9.95 -20.26 17.88
CA ALA A 39 -10.80 -19.31 18.57
C ALA A 39 -10.44 -17.88 18.14
N SER A 40 -9.17 -17.52 18.21
CA SER A 40 -8.66 -16.23 17.76
C SER A 40 -8.84 -16.04 16.25
N GLU A 41 -8.71 -17.10 15.45
CA GLU A 41 -8.99 -17.01 14.01
C GLU A 41 -10.47 -16.71 13.73
N ARG A 42 -11.39 -17.34 14.48
CA ARG A 42 -12.84 -17.03 14.36
C ARG A 42 -13.14 -15.60 14.77
N GLU A 43 -12.56 -15.13 15.87
CA GLU A 43 -12.71 -13.75 16.33
C GLU A 43 -12.22 -12.77 15.26
N MET A 44 -11.01 -12.95 14.74
CA MET A 44 -10.46 -12.15 13.66
C MET A 44 -11.43 -12.09 12.47
N ARG A 45 -11.93 -13.25 12.02
CA ARG A 45 -12.85 -13.33 10.87
C ARG A 45 -14.18 -12.59 11.13
N GLN A 46 -14.69 -12.67 12.34
CA GLN A 46 -15.93 -11.96 12.72
C GLN A 46 -15.72 -10.45 12.74
N ARG A 47 -14.62 -9.99 13.33
CA ARG A 47 -14.27 -8.57 13.45
C ARG A 47 -13.87 -7.96 12.12
N ALA A 48 -12.96 -8.61 11.38
CA ALA A 48 -12.41 -8.10 10.11
C ALA A 48 -13.32 -8.37 8.91
N ARG A 49 -14.22 -9.38 9.00
CA ARG A 49 -14.97 -9.94 7.87
C ARG A 49 -14.06 -10.41 6.71
N ARG A 50 -12.79 -10.69 7.02
CA ARG A 50 -11.77 -11.18 6.10
C ARG A 50 -11.14 -12.46 6.67
N ARG A 51 -10.56 -13.29 5.79
CA ARG A 51 -9.91 -14.55 6.15
C ARG A 51 -8.40 -14.53 6.04
N THR A 52 -7.86 -13.43 5.53
CA THR A 52 -6.42 -13.25 5.30
C THR A 52 -5.75 -12.59 6.49
N VAL A 53 -4.46 -12.82 6.65
CA VAL A 53 -3.59 -12.12 7.60
C VAL A 53 -2.53 -11.32 6.85
N PRO A 54 -2.01 -10.23 7.43
CA PRO A 54 -2.38 -9.67 8.73
C PRO A 54 -3.77 -9.02 8.71
N GLN A 55 -4.37 -8.89 9.90
CA GLN A 55 -5.50 -8.00 10.14
C GLN A 55 -5.18 -7.10 11.32
N ILE A 56 -5.24 -5.80 11.12
CA ILE A 56 -4.82 -4.79 12.09
C ILE A 56 -6.03 -4.03 12.60
N PHE A 57 -6.07 -3.85 13.92
CA PHE A 57 -7.08 -3.06 14.61
C PHE A 57 -6.38 -1.99 15.45
N ILE A 58 -6.92 -0.79 15.46
CA ILE A 58 -6.44 0.34 16.27
C ILE A 58 -7.63 0.85 17.09
N ASP A 59 -7.51 0.78 18.41
CA ASP A 59 -8.58 1.11 19.36
C ASP A 59 -9.92 0.42 19.02
N GLY A 60 -9.83 -0.84 18.54
CA GLY A 60 -10.97 -1.65 18.12
C GLY A 60 -11.50 -1.35 16.72
N ALA A 61 -11.03 -0.28 16.07
CA ALA A 61 -11.40 0.03 14.68
C ALA A 61 -10.55 -0.82 13.71
N HIS A 62 -11.19 -1.46 12.75
CA HIS A 62 -10.52 -2.27 11.74
C HIS A 62 -9.83 -1.40 10.69
N VAL A 63 -8.51 -1.47 10.62
CA VAL A 63 -7.71 -0.80 9.58
C VAL A 63 -7.66 -1.65 8.32
N GLY A 64 -7.39 -2.94 8.45
CA GLY A 64 -7.31 -3.86 7.32
C GLY A 64 -6.04 -4.71 7.32
N GLY A 65 -5.57 -5.06 6.14
CA GLY A 65 -4.33 -5.79 5.91
C GLY A 65 -3.10 -4.87 5.81
N TYR A 66 -1.99 -5.42 5.32
CA TYR A 66 -0.75 -4.67 5.14
C TYR A 66 -0.91 -3.46 4.20
N ASP A 67 -1.55 -3.63 3.06
CA ASP A 67 -1.73 -2.54 2.08
C ASP A 67 -2.62 -1.42 2.63
N ASP A 68 -3.65 -1.81 3.39
CA ASP A 68 -4.52 -0.86 4.09
C ASP A 68 -3.72 -0.08 5.15
N LEU A 69 -2.81 -0.77 5.89
CA LEU A 69 -1.93 -0.14 6.88
C LEU A 69 -0.95 0.85 6.23
N VAL A 70 -0.35 0.49 5.10
CA VAL A 70 0.53 1.39 4.34
C VAL A 70 -0.22 2.64 3.90
N THR A 71 -1.45 2.47 3.41
CA THR A 71 -2.31 3.59 3.02
C THR A 71 -2.69 4.46 4.22
N PHE A 72 -2.95 3.83 5.37
CA PHE A 72 -3.25 4.52 6.62
C PHE A 72 -2.06 5.33 7.12
N ASP A 73 -0.84 4.78 7.01
CA ASP A 73 0.41 5.46 7.34
C ASP A 73 0.71 6.62 6.40
N ALA A 74 0.54 6.43 5.09
CA ALA A 74 0.76 7.47 4.08
C ALA A 74 -0.14 8.70 4.26
N ARG A 75 -1.28 8.53 4.92
CA ARG A 75 -2.18 9.63 5.32
C ARG A 75 -1.77 10.32 6.64
N GLY A 76 -0.64 9.92 7.24
CA GLY A 76 -0.13 10.48 8.49
C GLY A 76 -0.83 9.95 9.75
N ASN A 77 -1.75 9.00 9.62
CA ASN A 77 -2.57 8.54 10.74
C ASN A 77 -1.73 7.77 11.78
N LEU A 78 -0.71 6.98 11.38
CA LEU A 78 0.17 6.30 12.33
C LEU A 78 1.05 7.31 13.08
N ALA A 79 1.56 8.34 12.40
CA ALA A 79 2.36 9.39 13.03
C ALA A 79 1.55 10.17 14.08
N ALA A 80 0.27 10.39 13.83
CA ALA A 80 -0.62 11.04 14.79
C ALA A 80 -0.80 10.24 16.10
N LEU A 81 -0.68 8.90 16.05
CA LEU A 81 -0.80 8.04 17.22
C LEU A 81 0.43 8.11 18.15
N THR A 82 1.60 8.44 17.62
CA THR A 82 2.83 8.56 18.41
C THR A 82 2.98 9.90 19.10
N GLY A 83 2.08 10.86 18.84
CA GLY A 83 2.27 12.25 19.24
C GLY A 83 3.45 12.92 18.53
N GLN A 84 4.17 12.19 17.70
CA GLN A 84 5.08 12.74 16.71
C GLN A 84 4.21 13.21 15.56
N VAL A 85 3.88 14.49 15.59
CA VAL A 85 3.38 15.17 14.42
C VAL A 85 4.51 15.07 13.41
N GLY A 86 4.48 14.01 12.59
CA GLY A 86 5.23 14.02 11.35
C GLY A 86 4.89 15.30 10.62
N PRO A 87 5.75 15.82 9.75
CA PRO A 87 5.45 17.07 9.07
C PRO A 87 4.03 16.93 8.52
N GLU A 88 3.16 17.65 9.20
CA GLU A 88 1.76 17.80 8.85
C GLU A 88 1.76 18.05 7.34
N GLN A 89 1.38 17.03 6.57
CA GLN A 89 0.92 17.30 5.22
C GLN A 89 -0.39 18.06 5.39
N THR A 90 -0.23 19.23 6.01
CA THR A 90 -1.21 20.27 5.93
C THR A 90 -1.45 20.47 4.45
N ASN A 91 -2.69 20.29 4.09
CA ASN A 91 -3.31 20.61 2.80
C ASN A 91 -3.05 22.08 2.39
N ARG A 92 -1.87 22.65 2.76
CA ARG A 92 -1.49 24.04 2.60
C ARG A 92 -0.59 24.32 1.40
N ASP A 93 -0.13 23.26 0.71
CA ASP A 93 0.64 23.48 -0.51
C ASP A 93 0.17 22.52 -1.61
N ARG A 94 -1.12 22.61 -1.92
CA ARG A 94 -1.59 22.19 -3.25
C ARG A 94 -1.03 23.20 -4.25
N THR A 95 0.28 23.14 -4.51
CA THR A 95 0.83 23.71 -5.71
C THR A 95 0.15 22.99 -6.88
N VAL A 96 -0.85 23.63 -7.44
CA VAL A 96 -1.48 23.14 -8.67
C VAL A 96 -0.44 23.32 -9.76
N SER A 97 0.19 22.23 -10.19
CA SER A 97 1.11 22.24 -11.31
C SER A 97 0.35 21.87 -12.58
N HIS A 98 0.51 22.70 -13.60
CA HIS A 98 -0.08 22.47 -14.92
C HIS A 98 0.90 21.71 -15.80
N HIS A 99 0.49 20.55 -16.27
CA HIS A 99 1.28 19.73 -17.18
C HIS A 99 0.58 19.61 -18.52
N ARG A 100 1.33 19.74 -19.62
CA ARG A 100 0.80 19.56 -20.97
C ARG A 100 0.35 18.13 -21.24
N LEU A 101 1.04 17.18 -20.62
CA LEU A 101 0.72 15.74 -20.71
C LEU A 101 1.06 15.10 -19.36
N LEU A 102 0.06 14.46 -18.78
CA LEU A 102 0.18 13.67 -17.57
C LEU A 102 -0.08 12.21 -17.90
N ILE A 103 0.86 11.34 -17.51
CA ILE A 103 0.77 9.89 -17.67
C ILE A 103 0.66 9.30 -16.27
N ILE A 104 -0.40 8.54 -16.01
CA ILE A 104 -0.64 7.91 -14.71
C ILE A 104 -0.33 6.42 -14.84
N GLY A 105 0.64 5.97 -14.05
CA GLY A 105 1.10 4.58 -13.99
C GLY A 105 2.50 4.40 -14.55
N SER A 106 3.33 3.66 -13.80
CA SER A 106 4.74 3.39 -14.10
C SER A 106 4.97 1.94 -14.56
N GLY A 107 3.96 1.30 -15.11
CA GLY A 107 4.11 0.03 -15.81
C GLY A 107 4.72 0.22 -17.20
N PRO A 108 4.94 -0.87 -17.96
CA PRO A 108 5.55 -0.83 -19.30
C PRO A 108 4.83 0.11 -20.26
N ALA A 109 3.50 0.14 -20.20
CA ALA A 109 2.68 1.03 -21.04
C ALA A 109 2.93 2.50 -20.70
N GLY A 110 3.02 2.84 -19.39
CA GLY A 110 3.28 4.20 -18.93
C GLY A 110 4.66 4.69 -19.35
N TYR A 111 5.70 3.88 -19.17
CA TYR A 111 7.05 4.21 -19.61
C TYR A 111 7.16 4.33 -21.14
N THR A 112 6.51 3.44 -21.88
CA THR A 112 6.46 3.50 -23.34
C THR A 112 5.77 4.79 -23.81
N ALA A 113 4.63 5.13 -23.23
CA ALA A 113 3.92 6.37 -23.55
C ALA A 113 4.78 7.61 -23.22
N ALA A 114 5.46 7.61 -22.09
CA ALA A 114 6.36 8.70 -21.70
C ALA A 114 7.54 8.87 -22.67
N LEU A 115 8.13 7.75 -23.12
CA LEU A 115 9.22 7.76 -24.11
C LEU A 115 8.78 8.39 -25.44
N TYR A 116 7.64 7.97 -25.98
CA TYR A 116 7.13 8.53 -27.25
C TYR A 116 6.70 9.98 -27.10
N ALA A 117 6.07 10.34 -25.99
CA ALA A 117 5.71 11.72 -25.70
C ALA A 117 6.95 12.63 -25.57
N ALA A 118 8.03 12.14 -24.95
CA ALA A 118 9.29 12.86 -24.86
C ALA A 118 9.94 13.05 -26.23
N ARG A 119 9.92 12.01 -27.09
CA ARG A 119 10.40 12.11 -28.49
C ARG A 119 9.61 13.13 -29.29
N ALA A 120 8.31 13.27 -29.01
CA ALA A 120 7.45 14.29 -29.61
C ALA A 120 7.60 15.69 -28.96
N ASN A 121 8.57 15.88 -28.07
CA ASN A 121 8.84 17.12 -27.33
C ASN A 121 7.67 17.64 -26.48
N LEU A 122 6.82 16.71 -25.99
CA LEU A 122 5.65 17.08 -25.19
C LEU A 122 5.95 17.28 -23.71
N LYS A 123 7.18 17.00 -23.26
CA LYS A 123 7.61 17.08 -21.85
C LYS A 123 6.61 16.42 -20.91
N PRO A 124 6.42 15.08 -21.02
CA PRO A 124 5.44 14.38 -20.21
C PRO A 124 5.82 14.35 -18.73
N THR A 125 4.83 14.42 -17.86
CA THR A 125 4.98 14.11 -16.44
C THR A 125 4.41 12.72 -16.20
N LEU A 126 5.23 11.82 -15.64
CA LEU A 126 4.82 10.47 -15.26
C LEU A 126 4.55 10.44 -13.77
N VAL A 127 3.35 10.03 -13.37
CA VAL A 127 2.98 9.77 -11.98
C VAL A 127 3.03 8.26 -11.75
N ALA A 128 3.96 7.85 -10.91
CA ALA A 128 4.13 6.47 -10.46
C ALA A 128 3.38 6.23 -9.14
N GLY A 129 2.93 4.99 -8.90
CA GLY A 129 2.52 4.55 -7.58
C GLY A 129 3.72 4.27 -6.67
N LEU A 130 3.43 3.74 -5.48
CA LEU A 130 4.46 3.36 -4.50
C LEU A 130 5.42 2.28 -5.04
N GLU A 131 4.94 1.40 -5.92
CA GLU A 131 5.76 0.42 -6.63
C GLU A 131 5.97 0.87 -8.08
N GLN A 132 7.20 1.26 -8.39
CA GLN A 132 7.59 1.61 -9.76
C GLN A 132 7.80 0.34 -10.58
N GLY A 133 7.35 0.34 -11.84
CA GLY A 133 7.50 -0.79 -12.76
C GLY A 133 6.25 -1.64 -12.95
N GLY A 134 5.25 -1.51 -12.08
CA GLY A 134 3.96 -2.19 -12.20
C GLY A 134 4.05 -3.71 -12.04
N GLN A 135 3.06 -4.43 -12.53
CA GLN A 135 2.92 -5.88 -12.35
C GLN A 135 4.06 -6.73 -12.94
N LEU A 136 4.86 -6.19 -13.87
CA LEU A 136 5.99 -6.93 -14.42
C LEU A 136 7.07 -7.27 -13.39
N LEU A 137 7.18 -6.49 -12.31
CA LEU A 137 8.15 -6.77 -11.23
C LEU A 137 7.72 -7.95 -10.34
N THR A 138 6.44 -8.29 -10.36
CA THR A 138 5.85 -9.34 -9.52
C THR A 138 5.36 -10.55 -10.31
N THR A 139 5.44 -10.50 -11.65
CA THR A 139 4.91 -11.53 -12.55
C THR A 139 6.05 -12.38 -13.08
N THR A 140 5.95 -13.69 -12.91
CA THR A 140 6.93 -14.68 -13.41
C THR A 140 6.67 -15.11 -14.86
N ASP A 141 5.48 -14.85 -15.41
CA ASP A 141 5.11 -15.21 -16.78
C ASP A 141 4.38 -14.05 -17.45
N VAL A 142 4.92 -13.56 -18.56
CA VAL A 142 4.36 -12.48 -19.37
C VAL A 142 3.95 -13.02 -20.73
N ARG A 143 2.65 -13.15 -20.96
CA ARG A 143 2.10 -13.50 -22.28
C ARG A 143 1.82 -12.25 -23.09
N GLN A 144 2.56 -12.06 -24.16
CA GLN A 144 2.21 -11.10 -25.19
C GLN A 144 1.05 -11.64 -26.03
N ARG A 145 -0.04 -10.90 -26.09
CA ARG A 145 -1.08 -11.20 -27.08
C ARG A 145 -0.53 -10.83 -28.45
N PRO A 146 -0.52 -11.75 -29.44
CA PRO A 146 -0.21 -11.37 -30.80
C PRO A 146 -1.17 -10.26 -31.22
N GLY A 147 -0.64 -9.18 -31.78
CA GLY A 147 -1.44 -8.08 -32.27
C GLY A 147 -2.47 -8.60 -33.25
N GLY A 148 -3.75 -8.41 -32.93
CA GLY A 148 -4.82 -8.61 -33.92
C GLY A 148 -4.63 -7.57 -35.01
N ASP A 149 -4.77 -7.99 -36.28
CA ASP A 149 -4.76 -7.12 -37.43
C ASP A 149 -5.75 -5.97 -37.23
N VAL A 150 -5.22 -4.78 -37.13
CA VAL A 150 -6.03 -3.56 -37.25
C VAL A 150 -6.37 -3.40 -38.74
N ARG A 151 -7.59 -3.72 -39.09
CA ARG A 151 -8.17 -3.37 -40.38
C ARG A 151 -8.69 -1.94 -40.33
#